data_2058a5f3ff37ba9d8cc3570ed5984864
#
_entry.id   2058a5f3ff37ba9d8cc3570ed5984864
#
_cell.length_a   1.000
_cell.length_b   1.000
_cell.length_c   1.000
_cell.angle_alpha   90.00
_cell.angle_beta   90.00
_cell.angle_gamma   90.00
#
_symmetry.space_group_name_H-M   'P 1'
#
loop_
_entity.id
_entity.type
_entity.pdbx_description
1 polymer ?
#
loop_
_entity_poly.entity_id
_entity_poly.type
_entity_poly.pdbx_seq_one_letter_code
_entity_poly.pdbx_strand_id
1 'polypeptide(L)'
;MGNESYSRRNFLKTAAAGLAAGAGARDAWADGSAGAQSTPAPREECGSVYEPPPKQQGNNLNLIVIVSDTFRHDNLACYGPKWLENLETPNLDRFAEKAVVFKDAYPEGMPTIVIRRTLYTGRRVIPCYYFPHPGSVQLPGWHELYHEDVTLSETLLNAGYVNTLISSLYHQFKPGRNFQRGFHTWRWMRGLEWDFYGTSPHQLLDVSDLVSADYLARFPALHRTLSQYKANRNLWQQQGESVTQLTMQEAIRWLNENHDQRPFYLHVESFNSHEPWDPPRRFLEKYMPNATGPRFVEPPYDTVPLPDEIKQRFRANYAGAVNDVDFWVGNLLDTIEQFGLFENTVVVFMSDHGAMLGERGQFVKGPDKLRGQVTHIPLLIRTPDTTYAGKKVDGFVQVPDVMPTLLHLLGLKPPPRVTGTNVWPMVNGETRSVRDDTVHTYGWVGAVRTREWAYSEIWQPKAHQDQFHLTPGAPLSEYKPQLYNLEKDPNELTDVVDRYPDIAKQMSARMKDYIASGEGMTFGSFNGKPSLDTRMSLYAK
;
A
#
# COMPACT_ATOMS: atom_id res chain seq x y z
N MET A 1 -21.75 -40.77 29.46
CA MET A 1 -20.51 -41.24 30.11
C MET A 1 -19.55 -40.08 30.09
N GLY A 2 -19.31 -39.53 31.25
CA GLY A 2 -18.14 -38.82 31.71
C GLY A 2 -17.62 -37.57 30.96
N ASN A 3 -18.26 -36.42 31.21
CA ASN A 3 -17.63 -35.09 30.99
C ASN A 3 -16.65 -34.81 32.13
N GLU A 4 -15.35 -34.97 31.91
CA GLU A 4 -14.36 -34.40 32.83
C GLU A 4 -14.11 -32.92 32.46
N SER A 5 -14.62 -32.03 33.28
CA SER A 5 -14.35 -30.61 33.22
C SER A 5 -12.91 -30.34 33.67
N TYR A 6 -12.03 -29.91 32.77
CA TYR A 6 -10.70 -29.40 33.10
C TYR A 6 -10.84 -28.08 33.87
N SER A 7 -10.58 -28.15 35.19
CA SER A 7 -10.65 -26.99 36.07
C SER A 7 -9.36 -26.16 35.99
N ARG A 8 -9.48 -24.81 35.97
CA ARG A 8 -8.38 -23.84 36.04
C ARG A 8 -7.38 -24.09 37.19
N ARG A 9 -7.80 -24.79 38.24
CA ARG A 9 -6.95 -25.15 39.39
C ARG A 9 -5.89 -26.21 39.06
N ASN A 10 -6.09 -27.07 38.08
CA ASN A 10 -5.13 -28.08 37.67
C ASN A 10 -4.04 -27.49 36.75
N PHE A 11 -4.36 -26.49 35.94
CA PHE A 11 -3.37 -25.81 35.13
C PHE A 11 -2.32 -25.04 35.94
N LEU A 12 -2.74 -24.37 37.02
CA LEU A 12 -1.82 -23.64 37.90
C LEU A 12 -0.91 -24.57 38.75
N LYS A 13 -1.34 -25.80 39.07
CA LYS A 13 -0.49 -26.76 39.77
C LYS A 13 0.59 -27.36 38.87
N THR A 14 0.34 -27.54 37.60
CA THR A 14 1.31 -28.04 36.61
C THR A 14 2.36 -26.98 36.26
N ALA A 15 1.98 -25.69 36.22
CA ALA A 15 2.91 -24.59 36.02
C ALA A 15 3.85 -24.35 37.22
N ALA A 16 3.39 -24.59 38.45
CA ALA A 16 4.23 -24.45 39.66
C ALA A 16 5.25 -25.59 39.81
N ALA A 17 4.95 -26.79 39.32
CA ALA A 17 5.89 -27.92 39.35
C ALA A 17 7.01 -27.78 38.30
N GLY A 18 6.80 -27.08 37.19
CA GLY A 18 7.81 -26.79 36.16
C GLY A 18 8.86 -25.76 36.60
N LEU A 19 8.51 -24.83 37.48
CA LEU A 19 9.43 -23.81 38.01
C LEU A 19 10.35 -24.29 39.14
N ALA A 20 10.01 -25.38 39.84
CA ALA A 20 10.84 -25.95 40.91
C ALA A 20 11.93 -26.89 40.37
N ALA A 21 11.83 -27.39 39.15
CA ALA A 21 12.85 -28.28 38.56
C ALA A 21 14.00 -27.52 37.84
N GLY A 22 13.88 -26.21 37.68
CA GLY A 22 14.88 -25.35 36.99
C GLY A 22 15.95 -24.76 37.93
N ALA A 23 15.83 -24.90 39.24
CA ALA A 23 16.75 -24.29 40.21
C ALA A 23 17.95 -25.17 40.59
N GLY A 24 18.02 -26.41 40.12
CA GLY A 24 19.07 -27.39 40.51
C GLY A 24 20.23 -27.59 39.51
N ALA A 25 20.27 -26.86 38.39
CA ALA A 25 21.25 -27.10 37.34
C ALA A 25 22.27 -25.96 37.16
N ARG A 26 22.56 -25.17 38.17
CA ARG A 26 23.52 -24.05 38.08
C ARG A 26 24.94 -24.33 38.56
N ASP A 27 25.24 -25.49 39.16
CA ASP A 27 26.55 -25.76 39.80
C ASP A 27 27.41 -26.85 39.11
N ALA A 28 27.20 -27.15 37.82
CA ALA A 28 27.96 -28.19 37.13
C ALA A 28 28.88 -27.69 35.99
N TRP A 29 29.19 -26.38 35.93
CA TRP A 29 30.08 -25.82 34.87
C TRP A 29 31.22 -24.97 35.44
N ALA A 30 31.78 -25.37 36.60
CA ALA A 30 33.00 -24.78 37.09
C ALA A 30 33.94 -25.93 37.50
N ASP A 31 34.69 -26.46 36.53
CA ASP A 31 36.07 -26.90 36.73
C ASP A 31 36.64 -27.45 35.41
N GLY A 32 37.79 -26.91 35.01
CA GLY A 32 38.72 -27.61 34.11
C GLY A 32 39.08 -26.89 32.82
N SER A 33 39.99 -25.99 32.86
CA SER A 33 41.25 -25.93 32.13
C SER A 33 41.69 -24.49 31.87
N ALA A 34 42.81 -24.13 32.45
CA ALA A 34 43.60 -22.94 32.09
C ALA A 34 44.16 -23.11 30.69
N GLY A 35 43.98 -22.09 29.83
CA GLY A 35 44.70 -22.06 28.57
C GLY A 35 44.06 -21.13 27.53
N ALA A 36 44.71 -20.03 27.29
CA ALA A 36 44.48 -19.04 26.24
C ALA A 36 43.46 -17.94 26.58
N GLN A 37 43.97 -16.83 27.05
CA GLN A 37 43.31 -15.53 26.93
C GLN A 37 43.19 -15.20 25.45
N SER A 38 42.07 -15.56 24.82
CA SER A 38 41.66 -14.95 23.58
C SER A 38 41.22 -13.53 23.92
N THR A 39 41.98 -12.54 23.49
CA THR A 39 41.51 -11.16 23.39
C THR A 39 40.13 -11.20 22.71
N PRO A 40 39.07 -10.64 23.31
CA PRO A 40 37.80 -10.55 22.63
C PRO A 40 38.04 -9.82 21.28
N ALA A 41 37.60 -10.43 20.20
CA ALA A 41 37.59 -9.77 18.91
C ALA A 41 36.95 -8.38 19.11
N PRO A 42 37.48 -7.32 18.49
CA PRO A 42 36.89 -6.01 18.59
C PRO A 42 35.41 -6.15 18.22
N ARG A 43 34.53 -5.73 19.13
CA ARG A 43 33.10 -5.61 18.83
C ARG A 43 33.05 -4.71 17.59
N GLU A 44 32.73 -5.25 16.43
CA GLU A 44 32.34 -4.43 15.29
C GLU A 44 31.26 -3.49 15.84
N GLU A 45 31.57 -2.22 15.98
CA GLU A 45 30.58 -1.21 16.29
C GLU A 45 29.49 -1.36 15.23
N CYS A 46 28.27 -1.56 15.68
CA CYS A 46 27.11 -1.66 14.84
C CYS A 46 27.01 -0.31 14.12
N GLY A 47 27.61 -0.23 12.94
CA GLY A 47 27.74 1.02 12.18
C GLY A 47 26.40 1.43 11.61
N SER A 48 26.01 2.59 11.84
CA SER A 48 24.80 3.39 11.62
C SER A 48 23.85 3.32 12.82
N VAL A 49 23.94 4.35 13.59
CA VAL A 49 23.05 4.56 14.74
C VAL A 49 21.69 4.99 14.19
N TYR A 50 20.66 4.20 14.48
CA TYR A 50 19.30 4.71 14.39
C TYR A 50 19.22 5.93 15.33
N GLU A 51 19.07 7.10 14.78
CA GLU A 51 18.80 8.31 15.56
C GLU A 51 17.28 8.44 15.67
N PRO A 52 16.71 8.21 16.88
CA PRO A 52 15.29 8.42 17.07
C PRO A 52 14.97 9.89 16.76
N PRO A 53 13.81 10.18 16.17
CA PRO A 53 13.41 11.56 15.94
C PRO A 53 13.41 12.33 17.26
N PRO A 54 13.81 13.60 17.26
CA PRO A 54 13.83 14.41 18.46
C PRO A 54 12.43 14.51 19.07
N LYS A 55 12.34 14.56 20.40
CA LYS A 55 11.07 14.84 21.08
C LYS A 55 10.53 16.17 20.59
N GLN A 56 9.27 16.17 20.17
CA GLN A 56 8.56 17.36 19.70
C GLN A 56 7.22 17.46 20.43
N GLN A 57 6.68 18.66 20.49
CA GLN A 57 5.32 18.90 20.96
C GLN A 57 4.51 19.47 19.79
N GLY A 58 3.47 18.77 19.38
CA GLY A 58 2.54 19.21 18.36
C GLY A 58 1.40 20.07 18.96
N ASN A 59 0.40 20.32 18.11
CA ASN A 59 -0.80 21.08 18.45
C ASN A 59 -1.93 20.24 19.08
N ASN A 60 -1.65 19.00 19.46
CA ASN A 60 -2.57 18.02 20.07
C ASN A 60 -3.77 17.61 19.19
N LEU A 61 -3.70 17.82 17.89
CA LEU A 61 -4.70 17.25 16.97
C LEU A 61 -4.46 15.75 16.82
N ASN A 62 -5.53 14.98 16.75
CA ASN A 62 -5.46 13.56 16.36
C ASN A 62 -5.22 13.42 14.86
N LEU A 63 -4.77 12.25 14.44
CA LEU A 63 -4.63 11.88 13.05
C LEU A 63 -5.34 10.56 12.78
N ILE A 64 -6.21 10.52 11.76
CA ILE A 64 -6.78 9.29 11.21
C ILE A 64 -6.41 9.24 9.73
N VAL A 65 -5.72 8.18 9.31
CA VAL A 65 -5.38 7.91 7.91
C VAL A 65 -6.10 6.65 7.45
N ILE A 66 -6.95 6.79 6.43
CA ILE A 66 -7.72 5.70 5.82
C ILE A 66 -7.16 5.45 4.42
N VAL A 67 -6.63 4.27 4.18
CA VAL A 67 -6.08 3.85 2.89
C VAL A 67 -6.93 2.72 2.32
N SER A 68 -7.34 2.84 1.06
CA SER A 68 -7.96 1.76 0.29
C SER A 68 -7.05 1.40 -0.87
N ASP A 69 -6.56 0.15 -0.90
CA ASP A 69 -5.66 -0.32 -1.97
C ASP A 69 -6.42 -0.43 -3.30
N THR A 70 -5.77 -0.07 -4.39
CA THR A 70 -6.31 -0.19 -5.77
C THR A 70 -7.60 0.62 -6.00
N PHE A 71 -7.86 1.67 -5.24
CA PHE A 71 -9.06 2.50 -5.35
C PHE A 71 -8.83 3.66 -6.35
N ARG A 72 -9.44 3.59 -7.53
CA ARG A 72 -9.29 4.60 -8.60
C ARG A 72 -9.83 5.97 -8.15
N HIS A 73 -9.16 7.05 -8.59
CA HIS A 73 -9.64 8.41 -8.33
C HIS A 73 -11.02 8.68 -8.93
N ASP A 74 -11.28 8.17 -10.13
CA ASP A 74 -12.55 8.33 -10.86
C ASP A 74 -13.71 7.42 -10.35
N ASN A 75 -13.54 6.80 -9.19
CA ASN A 75 -14.65 6.29 -8.38
C ASN A 75 -15.42 7.42 -7.68
N LEU A 76 -14.78 8.58 -7.45
CA LEU A 76 -15.34 9.70 -6.69
C LEU A 76 -15.76 10.86 -7.61
N ALA A 77 -16.95 11.40 -7.36
CA ALA A 77 -17.52 12.50 -8.13
C ALA A 77 -16.70 13.80 -8.06
N CYS A 78 -15.91 14.01 -7.00
CA CYS A 78 -15.07 15.20 -6.85
C CYS A 78 -13.95 15.28 -7.89
N TYR A 79 -13.55 14.17 -8.52
CA TYR A 79 -12.52 14.11 -9.58
C TYR A 79 -13.10 14.28 -11.01
N GLY A 80 -14.40 14.22 -11.18
CA GLY A 80 -15.06 14.36 -12.47
C GLY A 80 -16.01 13.20 -12.79
N PRO A 81 -16.26 12.91 -14.07
CA PRO A 81 -17.09 11.78 -14.46
C PRO A 81 -16.52 10.47 -13.95
N LYS A 82 -17.37 9.65 -13.36
CA LYS A 82 -16.98 8.32 -12.89
C LYS A 82 -16.77 7.37 -14.08
N TRP A 83 -15.83 6.43 -13.97
CA TRP A 83 -15.52 5.43 -15.00
C TRP A 83 -16.71 4.52 -15.34
N LEU A 84 -17.67 4.41 -14.42
CA LEU A 84 -18.94 3.71 -14.59
C LEU A 84 -20.05 4.67 -14.13
N GLU A 85 -20.97 5.01 -15.03
CA GLU A 85 -21.99 6.06 -14.82
C GLU A 85 -22.86 5.83 -13.56
N ASN A 86 -23.25 4.57 -13.32
CA ASN A 86 -24.08 4.21 -12.16
C ASN A 86 -23.28 3.82 -10.92
N LEU A 87 -21.97 4.11 -10.87
CA LEU A 87 -21.16 3.88 -9.68
C LEU A 87 -21.49 4.90 -8.59
N GLU A 88 -21.87 4.42 -7.42
CA GLU A 88 -22.22 5.25 -6.28
C GLU A 88 -21.18 5.14 -5.17
N THR A 89 -20.72 6.28 -4.66
CA THR A 89 -19.83 6.38 -3.51
C THR A 89 -20.31 7.49 -2.57
N PRO A 90 -21.56 7.40 -2.05
CA PRO A 90 -22.21 8.53 -1.37
C PRO A 90 -21.49 8.97 -0.10
N ASN A 91 -20.85 8.06 0.61
CA ASN A 91 -20.16 8.39 1.87
C ASN A 91 -18.84 9.13 1.62
N LEU A 92 -18.03 8.65 0.68
CA LEU A 92 -16.78 9.30 0.29
C LEU A 92 -17.04 10.58 -0.50
N ASP A 93 -18.09 10.66 -1.33
CA ASP A 93 -18.48 11.89 -2.01
C ASP A 93 -18.91 12.96 -0.96
N ARG A 94 -19.70 12.60 0.08
CA ARG A 94 -20.04 13.47 1.22
C ARG A 94 -18.79 13.89 2.02
N PHE A 95 -17.84 12.98 2.23
CA PHE A 95 -16.59 13.31 2.89
C PHE A 95 -15.76 14.31 2.07
N ALA A 96 -15.70 14.15 0.76
CA ALA A 96 -14.99 15.06 -0.16
C ALA A 96 -15.54 16.50 -0.12
N GLU A 97 -16.85 16.68 0.11
CA GLU A 97 -17.46 18.03 0.30
C GLU A 97 -16.92 18.78 1.52
N LYS A 98 -16.39 18.05 2.50
CA LYS A 98 -15.84 18.59 3.76
C LYS A 98 -14.32 18.52 3.83
N ALA A 99 -13.66 17.99 2.82
CA ALA A 99 -12.22 17.80 2.74
C ALA A 99 -11.61 18.71 1.67
N VAL A 100 -10.31 18.93 1.76
CA VAL A 100 -9.50 19.43 0.63
C VAL A 100 -9.30 18.26 -0.33
N VAL A 101 -9.59 18.49 -1.62
CA VAL A 101 -9.43 17.53 -2.70
C VAL A 101 -8.18 17.88 -3.51
N PHE A 102 -7.15 17.07 -3.43
CA PHE A 102 -5.97 17.21 -4.29
C PHE A 102 -6.25 16.55 -5.64
N LYS A 103 -6.40 17.38 -6.66
CA LYS A 103 -6.85 16.93 -8.00
C LYS A 103 -5.84 16.09 -8.76
N ASP A 104 -4.57 16.19 -8.43
CA ASP A 104 -3.46 15.61 -9.18
C ASP A 104 -2.46 14.93 -8.23
N ALA A 105 -2.92 13.89 -7.53
CA ALA A 105 -2.10 13.09 -6.64
C ALA A 105 -1.65 11.78 -7.32
N TYR A 106 -0.36 11.41 -7.12
CA TYR A 106 0.28 10.27 -7.80
C TYR A 106 1.24 9.53 -6.86
N PRO A 107 1.40 8.18 -6.99
CA PRO A 107 2.50 7.48 -6.35
C PRO A 107 3.85 7.89 -6.95
N GLU A 108 4.94 7.69 -6.23
CA GLU A 108 6.30 7.85 -6.76
C GLU A 108 6.85 6.50 -7.24
N GLY A 109 6.81 5.48 -6.41
CA GLY A 109 7.20 4.12 -6.79
C GLY A 109 6.07 3.13 -6.52
N MET A 110 5.89 2.16 -7.39
CA MET A 110 4.84 1.13 -7.33
C MET A 110 5.43 -0.28 -7.33
N PRO A 111 4.68 -1.30 -6.94
CA PRO A 111 3.32 -1.26 -6.39
C PRO A 111 3.30 -1.15 -4.85
N THR A 112 2.17 -1.41 -4.29
CA THR A 112 1.74 -1.55 -2.89
C THR A 112 2.80 -1.26 -1.80
N ILE A 113 3.78 -2.15 -1.56
CA ILE A 113 4.79 -2.00 -0.50
C ILE A 113 5.76 -0.84 -0.78
N VAL A 114 6.08 -0.60 -2.04
CA VAL A 114 6.92 0.53 -2.47
C VAL A 114 6.23 1.84 -2.11
N ILE A 115 4.91 1.93 -2.36
CA ILE A 115 4.11 3.11 -2.01
C ILE A 115 3.97 3.25 -0.50
N ARG A 116 3.77 2.15 0.26
CA ARG A 116 3.73 2.24 1.73
C ARG A 116 5.03 2.78 2.30
N ARG A 117 6.16 2.40 1.72
CA ARG A 117 7.45 2.99 2.12
C ARG A 117 7.44 4.51 1.96
N THR A 118 7.02 5.03 0.80
CA THR A 118 6.98 6.48 0.55
C THR A 118 5.99 7.19 1.47
N LEU A 119 4.83 6.59 1.73
CA LEU A 119 3.82 7.11 2.65
C LEU A 119 4.32 7.18 4.10
N TYR A 120 4.93 6.10 4.57
CA TYR A 120 5.36 5.98 5.97
C TYR A 120 6.61 6.81 6.29
N THR A 121 7.49 7.00 5.30
CA THR A 121 8.78 7.66 5.54
C THR A 121 8.88 9.08 4.96
N GLY A 122 7.93 9.49 4.13
CA GLY A 122 8.02 10.76 3.39
C GLY A 122 9.23 10.80 2.44
N ARG A 123 9.76 9.64 2.05
CA ARG A 123 10.97 9.53 1.22
C ARG A 123 10.65 8.95 -0.13
N ARG A 124 11.32 9.47 -1.15
CA ARG A 124 11.32 8.85 -2.48
C ARG A 124 12.03 7.48 -2.42
N VAL A 125 11.61 6.56 -3.26
CA VAL A 125 12.23 5.24 -3.41
C VAL A 125 13.15 5.18 -4.62
N ILE A 126 12.92 5.98 -5.63
CA ILE A 126 13.66 5.95 -6.89
C ILE A 126 14.86 6.91 -6.83
N PRO A 127 16.05 6.46 -7.28
CA PRO A 127 16.37 5.13 -7.80
C PRO A 127 16.52 4.08 -6.68
N CYS A 128 16.01 2.88 -6.89
CA CYS A 128 16.19 1.75 -5.98
C CYS A 128 16.69 0.53 -6.77
N TYR A 129 17.86 0.06 -6.43
CA TYR A 129 18.51 -1.08 -7.10
C TYR A 129 18.47 -2.37 -6.26
N TYR A 130 17.86 -2.31 -5.08
CA TYR A 130 17.77 -3.47 -4.20
C TYR A 130 16.58 -4.37 -4.56
N PHE A 131 16.85 -5.68 -4.67
CA PHE A 131 15.86 -6.71 -4.87
C PHE A 131 15.69 -7.56 -3.61
N PRO A 132 14.46 -7.92 -3.26
CA PRO A 132 14.22 -8.87 -2.20
C PRO A 132 14.71 -10.28 -2.57
N HIS A 133 14.83 -11.14 -1.58
CA HIS A 133 15.27 -12.52 -1.74
C HIS A 133 14.41 -13.32 -2.74
N PRO A 134 14.98 -14.36 -3.39
CA PRO A 134 14.22 -15.31 -4.18
C PRO A 134 13.01 -15.86 -3.42
N GLY A 135 11.86 -15.98 -4.09
CA GLY A 135 10.60 -16.42 -3.49
C GLY A 135 9.71 -15.29 -2.95
N SER A 136 10.14 -14.03 -3.03
CA SER A 136 9.33 -12.82 -2.83
C SER A 136 9.01 -12.17 -4.18
N VAL A 137 8.12 -11.16 -4.17
CA VAL A 137 7.92 -10.28 -5.32
C VAL A 137 9.24 -9.57 -5.60
N GLN A 138 9.82 -9.82 -6.77
CA GLN A 138 11.15 -9.29 -7.14
C GLN A 138 11.01 -7.96 -7.87
N LEU A 139 10.70 -6.91 -7.11
CA LEU A 139 10.60 -5.55 -7.62
C LEU A 139 11.47 -4.61 -6.79
N PRO A 140 12.10 -3.60 -7.40
CA PRO A 140 12.83 -2.56 -6.68
C PRO A 140 11.94 -1.91 -5.61
N GLY A 141 12.47 -1.80 -4.39
CA GLY A 141 11.74 -1.23 -3.26
C GLY A 141 10.74 -2.16 -2.57
N TRP A 142 10.50 -3.37 -3.07
CA TRP A 142 9.61 -4.36 -2.46
C TRP A 142 10.33 -5.16 -1.35
N HIS A 143 10.78 -4.47 -0.31
CA HIS A 143 11.52 -5.04 0.82
C HIS A 143 11.10 -4.39 2.14
N GLU A 144 11.67 -4.86 3.25
CA GLU A 144 11.46 -4.27 4.57
C GLU A 144 11.90 -2.80 4.64
N LEU A 145 11.38 -2.05 5.62
CA LEU A 145 11.87 -0.71 5.93
C LEU A 145 13.35 -0.76 6.30
N TYR A 146 14.13 0.19 5.83
CA TYR A 146 15.54 0.29 6.24
C TYR A 146 15.65 0.57 7.74
N HIS A 147 16.79 0.19 8.30
CA HIS A 147 17.05 0.43 9.73
C HIS A 147 16.99 1.93 10.07
N GLU A 148 17.54 2.76 9.22
CA GLU A 148 17.62 4.21 9.38
C GLU A 148 16.36 4.97 8.94
N ASP A 149 15.37 4.29 8.40
CA ASP A 149 14.10 4.94 8.08
C ASP A 149 13.41 5.36 9.37
N VAL A 150 12.94 6.59 9.41
CA VAL A 150 12.08 7.10 10.47
C VAL A 150 10.67 7.24 9.91
N THR A 151 9.74 6.50 10.48
CA THR A 151 8.36 6.49 10.02
C THR A 151 7.53 7.61 10.63
N LEU A 152 6.39 7.92 9.99
CA LEU A 152 5.38 8.81 10.55
C LEU A 152 4.95 8.34 11.95
N SER A 153 4.70 7.03 12.12
CA SER A 153 4.33 6.45 13.42
C SER A 153 5.42 6.63 14.47
N GLU A 154 6.70 6.45 14.14
CA GLU A 154 7.81 6.71 15.08
C GLU A 154 7.93 8.20 15.44
N THR A 155 7.72 9.08 14.47
CA THR A 155 7.71 10.55 14.70
C THR A 155 6.58 10.93 15.64
N LEU A 156 5.38 10.40 15.43
CA LEU A 156 4.21 10.67 16.28
C LEU A 156 4.35 10.02 17.66
N LEU A 157 4.92 8.81 17.74
CA LEU A 157 5.23 8.17 19.03
C LEU A 157 6.12 9.07 19.89
N ASN A 158 7.18 9.63 19.29
CA ASN A 158 8.09 10.55 20.00
C ASN A 158 7.45 11.91 20.34
N ALA A 159 6.35 12.27 19.67
CA ALA A 159 5.53 13.42 20.01
C ALA A 159 4.43 13.12 21.05
N GLY A 160 4.39 11.89 21.60
CA GLY A 160 3.47 11.49 22.65
C GLY A 160 2.11 10.97 22.17
N TYR A 161 1.99 10.60 20.89
CA TYR A 161 0.76 10.04 20.33
C TYR A 161 0.58 8.57 20.74
N VAL A 162 -0.68 8.18 20.94
CA VAL A 162 -1.08 6.77 21.01
C VAL A 162 -1.34 6.27 19.59
N ASN A 163 -0.48 5.39 19.10
CA ASN A 163 -0.49 4.95 17.70
C ASN A 163 -1.08 3.54 17.55
N THR A 164 -2.03 3.38 16.63
CA THR A 164 -2.63 2.08 16.29
C THR A 164 -2.70 1.88 14.78
N LEU A 165 -2.31 0.67 14.33
CA LEU A 165 -2.43 0.19 12.96
C LEU A 165 -3.49 -0.90 12.88
N ILE A 166 -4.48 -0.72 12.00
CA ILE A 166 -5.47 -1.75 11.66
C ILE A 166 -5.42 -1.94 10.16
N SER A 167 -4.99 -3.11 9.69
CA SER A 167 -4.72 -3.33 8.27
C SER A 167 -5.10 -4.73 7.82
N SER A 168 -5.68 -4.84 6.64
CA SER A 168 -5.85 -6.10 5.92
C SER A 168 -4.77 -6.35 4.86
N LEU A 169 -3.81 -5.46 4.71
CA LEU A 169 -2.69 -5.62 3.78
C LEU A 169 -1.62 -6.56 4.36
N TYR A 170 -1.67 -7.83 3.98
CA TYR A 170 -0.75 -8.84 4.51
C TYR A 170 0.73 -8.63 4.12
N HIS A 171 0.98 -7.93 3.02
CA HIS A 171 2.32 -7.62 2.55
C HIS A 171 3.16 -6.80 3.53
N GLN A 172 2.54 -5.96 4.37
CA GLN A 172 3.23 -5.18 5.41
C GLN A 172 3.82 -6.06 6.52
N PHE A 173 3.19 -7.21 6.78
CA PHE A 173 3.54 -8.12 7.87
C PHE A 173 4.40 -9.30 7.42
N LYS A 174 4.44 -9.61 6.12
CA LYS A 174 5.09 -10.80 5.58
C LYS A 174 6.27 -10.46 4.68
N PRO A 175 7.40 -11.11 4.85
CA PRO A 175 7.97 -11.78 6.01
C PRO A 175 8.79 -10.81 6.88
N GLY A 176 8.12 -10.10 7.82
CA GLY A 176 8.82 -9.22 8.78
C GLY A 176 9.27 -7.88 8.20
N ARG A 177 8.39 -7.19 7.45
CA ARG A 177 8.75 -5.94 6.74
C ARG A 177 8.81 -4.69 7.60
N ASN A 178 8.52 -4.81 8.91
CA ASN A 178 8.66 -3.77 9.92
C ASN A 178 7.78 -2.53 9.75
N PHE A 179 6.67 -2.60 8.99
CA PHE A 179 5.75 -1.46 8.86
C PHE A 179 4.97 -1.16 10.13
N GLN A 180 4.95 -2.10 11.10
CA GLN A 180 4.36 -1.89 12.43
C GLN A 180 5.25 -1.08 13.39
N ARG A 181 6.46 -0.67 12.99
CA ARG A 181 7.32 0.19 13.81
C ARG A 181 6.62 1.48 14.21
N GLY A 182 6.79 1.90 15.47
CA GLY A 182 6.20 3.11 16.01
C GLY A 182 4.71 3.01 16.37
N PHE A 183 4.07 1.87 16.13
CA PHE A 183 2.72 1.62 16.61
C PHE A 183 2.75 0.89 17.95
N HIS A 184 1.93 1.34 18.92
CA HIS A 184 1.73 0.67 20.20
C HIS A 184 0.98 -0.64 20.01
N THR A 185 -0.03 -0.64 19.14
CA THR A 185 -0.84 -1.81 18.83
C THR A 185 -1.04 -1.94 17.33
N TRP A 186 -1.17 -3.18 16.86
CA TRP A 186 -1.58 -3.44 15.49
C TRP A 186 -2.51 -4.62 15.41
N ARG A 187 -3.45 -4.56 14.46
CA ARG A 187 -4.38 -5.63 14.12
C ARG A 187 -4.23 -5.95 12.65
N TRP A 188 -3.99 -7.21 12.35
CA TRP A 188 -3.91 -7.70 10.99
C TRP A 188 -5.13 -8.57 10.67
N MET A 189 -6.04 -8.03 9.83
CA MET A 189 -7.20 -8.74 9.32
C MET A 189 -6.77 -9.60 8.14
N ARG A 190 -6.67 -10.92 8.38
CA ARG A 190 -6.07 -11.88 7.46
C ARG A 190 -7.06 -12.41 6.41
N GLY A 191 -6.51 -12.93 5.29
CA GLY A 191 -7.19 -13.83 4.39
C GLY A 191 -7.52 -13.25 3.00
N LEU A 192 -6.88 -12.15 2.61
CA LEU A 192 -6.98 -11.64 1.24
C LEU A 192 -5.83 -12.17 0.37
N GLU A 193 -6.03 -12.16 -0.93
CA GLU A 193 -5.09 -12.61 -1.96
C GLU A 193 -4.52 -14.02 -1.64
N TRP A 194 -3.22 -14.20 -1.62
CA TRP A 194 -2.53 -15.46 -1.29
C TRP A 194 -1.91 -15.45 0.11
N ASP A 195 -2.54 -14.79 1.06
CA ASP A 195 -2.15 -14.95 2.47
C ASP A 195 -2.31 -16.42 2.88
N PHE A 196 -1.21 -17.09 3.24
CA PHE A 196 -1.22 -18.47 3.70
C PHE A 196 -1.81 -18.56 5.11
N TYR A 197 -3.12 -18.39 5.21
CA TYR A 197 -3.85 -18.34 6.47
C TYR A 197 -4.74 -19.57 6.66
N GLY A 198 -5.57 -19.89 5.65
CA GLY A 198 -6.62 -20.91 5.76
C GLY A 198 -6.17 -22.33 5.43
N THR A 199 -5.09 -22.51 4.67
CA THR A 199 -4.64 -23.85 4.26
C THR A 199 -3.16 -23.90 3.87
N SER A 200 -2.66 -25.12 3.61
CA SER A 200 -1.32 -25.35 3.05
C SER A 200 -1.20 -24.76 1.64
N PRO A 201 -0.06 -24.18 1.26
CA PRO A 201 0.16 -23.64 -0.09
C PRO A 201 0.09 -24.68 -1.21
N HIS A 202 0.12 -25.95 -0.89
CA HIS A 202 0.06 -27.05 -1.87
C HIS A 202 -1.33 -27.68 -2.03
N GLN A 203 -2.29 -27.32 -1.17
CA GLN A 203 -3.64 -27.84 -1.26
C GLN A 203 -4.42 -27.13 -2.36
N LEU A 204 -4.99 -27.90 -3.28
CA LEU A 204 -5.90 -27.41 -4.30
C LEU A 204 -7.35 -27.71 -3.90
N LEU A 205 -8.18 -26.69 -3.94
CA LEU A 205 -9.61 -26.79 -3.66
C LEU A 205 -10.41 -26.71 -4.97
N ASP A 206 -11.65 -27.15 -4.94
CA ASP A 206 -12.62 -26.81 -5.98
C ASP A 206 -12.89 -25.32 -5.96
N VAL A 207 -12.60 -24.61 -7.06
CA VAL A 207 -12.76 -23.17 -7.23
C VAL A 207 -13.78 -22.84 -8.34
N SER A 208 -14.64 -23.77 -8.69
CA SER A 208 -15.63 -23.65 -9.77
C SER A 208 -16.65 -22.52 -9.52
N ASP A 209 -16.86 -22.10 -8.27
CA ASP A 209 -17.67 -20.93 -7.92
C ASP A 209 -16.93 -19.59 -8.17
N LEU A 210 -15.61 -19.60 -8.26
CA LEU A 210 -14.79 -18.40 -8.46
C LEU A 210 -14.41 -18.19 -9.92
N VAL A 211 -14.16 -19.25 -10.68
CA VAL A 211 -13.79 -19.19 -12.11
C VAL A 211 -14.33 -20.39 -12.86
N SER A 212 -14.52 -20.26 -14.18
CA SER A 212 -14.88 -21.41 -15.03
C SER A 212 -13.67 -22.33 -15.28
N ALA A 213 -13.95 -23.61 -15.61
CA ALA A 213 -12.92 -24.58 -15.96
C ALA A 213 -12.08 -24.11 -17.15
N ASP A 214 -12.70 -23.54 -18.19
CA ASP A 214 -12.02 -23.04 -19.38
C ASP A 214 -11.08 -21.86 -19.05
N TYR A 215 -11.52 -20.96 -18.16
CA TYR A 215 -10.68 -19.86 -17.69
C TYR A 215 -9.48 -20.38 -16.89
N LEU A 216 -9.71 -21.36 -16.02
CA LEU A 216 -8.65 -21.97 -15.22
C LEU A 216 -7.66 -22.75 -16.09
N ALA A 217 -8.13 -23.43 -17.14
CA ALA A 217 -7.28 -24.12 -18.10
C ALA A 217 -6.36 -23.15 -18.86
N ARG A 218 -6.84 -21.93 -19.12
CA ARG A 218 -6.05 -20.86 -19.74
C ARG A 218 -5.04 -20.21 -18.77
N PHE A 219 -5.36 -20.15 -17.47
CA PHE A 219 -4.54 -19.52 -16.43
C PHE A 219 -4.32 -20.48 -15.25
N PRO A 220 -3.59 -21.62 -15.46
CA PRO A 220 -3.50 -22.69 -14.46
C PRO A 220 -2.85 -22.27 -13.14
N ALA A 221 -2.00 -21.25 -13.15
CA ALA A 221 -1.38 -20.71 -11.93
C ALA A 221 -2.40 -20.15 -10.94
N LEU A 222 -3.55 -19.65 -11.43
CA LEU A 222 -4.64 -19.13 -10.59
C LEU A 222 -5.27 -20.19 -9.70
N HIS A 223 -5.21 -21.47 -10.05
CA HIS A 223 -5.82 -22.52 -9.22
C HIS A 223 -5.27 -22.51 -7.79
N ARG A 224 -3.95 -22.34 -7.65
CA ARG A 224 -3.31 -22.28 -6.32
C ARG A 224 -3.71 -21.00 -5.57
N THR A 225 -3.68 -19.85 -6.23
CA THR A 225 -4.08 -18.55 -5.65
C THR A 225 -5.52 -18.60 -5.17
N LEU A 226 -6.44 -19.05 -6.03
CA LEU A 226 -7.87 -19.11 -5.72
C LEU A 226 -8.21 -20.18 -4.67
N SER A 227 -7.46 -21.30 -4.64
CA SER A 227 -7.61 -22.31 -3.58
C SER A 227 -7.24 -21.72 -2.22
N GLN A 228 -6.15 -20.97 -2.13
CA GLN A 228 -5.73 -20.28 -0.92
C GLN A 228 -6.76 -19.23 -0.51
N TYR A 229 -7.18 -18.39 -1.45
CA TYR A 229 -8.22 -17.38 -1.22
C TYR A 229 -9.52 -18.01 -0.73
N LYS A 230 -10.00 -19.08 -1.37
CA LYS A 230 -11.24 -19.78 -0.97
C LYS A 230 -11.15 -20.36 0.44
N ALA A 231 -10.03 -20.96 0.81
CA ALA A 231 -9.80 -21.45 2.16
C ALA A 231 -9.87 -20.30 3.19
N ASN A 232 -9.25 -19.17 2.87
CA ASN A 232 -9.27 -17.97 3.69
C ASN A 232 -10.69 -17.39 3.80
N ARG A 233 -11.40 -17.29 2.66
CA ARG A 233 -12.78 -16.81 2.59
C ARG A 233 -13.71 -17.62 3.51
N ASN A 234 -13.58 -18.93 3.52
CA ASN A 234 -14.38 -19.81 4.39
C ASN A 234 -14.15 -19.53 5.88
N LEU A 235 -13.00 -18.99 6.28
CA LEU A 235 -12.71 -18.62 7.66
C LEU A 235 -13.28 -17.24 8.01
N TRP A 236 -13.00 -16.21 7.21
CA TRP A 236 -13.45 -14.87 7.57
C TRP A 236 -14.97 -14.66 7.34
N GLN A 237 -15.60 -15.39 6.41
CA GLN A 237 -17.06 -15.36 6.23
C GLN A 237 -17.86 -15.86 7.45
N GLN A 238 -17.22 -16.58 8.37
CA GLN A 238 -17.83 -16.93 9.65
C GLN A 238 -17.92 -15.72 10.60
N GLN A 239 -17.21 -14.63 10.30
CA GLN A 239 -17.11 -13.43 11.14
C GLN A 239 -17.80 -12.22 10.49
N GLY A 240 -17.88 -12.16 9.17
CA GLY A 240 -18.47 -11.06 8.43
C GLY A 240 -18.62 -11.33 6.94
N GLU A 241 -19.14 -10.34 6.21
CA GLU A 241 -19.40 -10.44 4.77
C GLU A 241 -18.16 -10.19 3.92
N SER A 242 -17.21 -9.39 4.44
CA SER A 242 -15.96 -9.03 3.74
C SER A 242 -14.85 -8.71 4.74
N VAL A 243 -13.61 -8.76 4.27
CA VAL A 243 -12.46 -8.34 5.08
C VAL A 243 -12.46 -6.82 5.28
N THR A 244 -13.01 -6.05 4.35
CA THR A 244 -13.26 -4.60 4.52
C THR A 244 -14.14 -4.35 5.73
N GLN A 245 -15.27 -5.06 5.84
CA GLN A 245 -16.13 -4.99 7.02
C GLN A 245 -15.34 -5.24 8.30
N LEU A 246 -14.63 -6.35 8.39
CA LEU A 246 -13.88 -6.72 9.59
C LEU A 246 -12.84 -5.66 9.96
N THR A 247 -12.16 -5.09 8.96
CA THR A 247 -11.15 -4.05 9.15
C THR A 247 -11.77 -2.76 9.71
N MET A 248 -12.87 -2.30 9.13
CA MET A 248 -13.51 -1.06 9.57
C MET A 248 -14.23 -1.24 10.91
N GLN A 249 -14.85 -2.40 11.15
CA GLN A 249 -15.43 -2.71 12.46
C GLN A 249 -14.40 -2.76 13.58
N GLU A 250 -13.19 -3.26 13.30
CA GLU A 250 -12.11 -3.21 14.28
C GLU A 250 -11.64 -1.77 14.54
N ALA A 251 -11.61 -0.91 13.51
CA ALA A 251 -11.31 0.51 13.69
C ALA A 251 -12.41 1.24 14.50
N ILE A 252 -13.68 0.95 14.23
CA ILE A 252 -14.82 1.46 15.00
C ILE A 252 -14.74 0.98 16.45
N ARG A 253 -14.46 -0.32 16.67
CA ARG A 253 -14.27 -0.87 18.02
C ARG A 253 -13.15 -0.13 18.77
N TRP A 254 -12.01 0.08 18.10
CA TRP A 254 -10.88 0.80 18.70
C TRP A 254 -11.27 2.23 19.09
N LEU A 255 -11.98 2.96 18.22
CA LEU A 255 -12.47 4.32 18.54
C LEU A 255 -13.43 4.30 19.73
N ASN A 256 -14.36 3.35 19.82
CA ASN A 256 -15.27 3.20 20.96
C ASN A 256 -14.52 3.07 22.29
N GLU A 257 -13.37 2.41 22.27
CA GLU A 257 -12.58 2.12 23.47
C GLU A 257 -11.52 3.19 23.78
N ASN A 258 -11.08 3.98 22.77
CA ASN A 258 -9.86 4.80 22.87
C ASN A 258 -10.00 6.25 22.33
N HIS A 259 -11.18 6.71 21.94
CA HIS A 259 -11.36 8.04 21.33
C HIS A 259 -10.96 9.21 22.26
N ASP A 260 -10.84 8.97 23.56
CA ASP A 260 -10.39 9.93 24.58
C ASP A 260 -8.86 9.92 24.81
N GLN A 261 -8.14 8.93 24.26
CA GLN A 261 -6.67 8.86 24.29
C GLN A 261 -6.09 9.91 23.34
N ARG A 262 -5.67 11.08 23.86
CA ARG A 262 -5.25 12.23 23.04
C ARG A 262 -3.81 12.65 23.33
N PRO A 263 -3.07 13.03 22.28
CA PRO A 263 -3.38 12.82 20.87
C PRO A 263 -3.21 11.37 20.44
N PHE A 264 -3.96 10.92 19.45
CA PHE A 264 -3.81 9.59 18.87
C PHE A 264 -3.56 9.62 17.35
N TYR A 265 -2.94 8.56 16.85
CA TYR A 265 -2.81 8.25 15.44
C TYR A 265 -3.44 6.88 15.15
N LEU A 266 -4.51 6.87 14.38
CA LEU A 266 -5.15 5.66 13.90
C LEU A 266 -4.92 5.52 12.39
N HIS A 267 -4.15 4.48 12.00
CA HIS A 267 -3.96 4.11 10.60
C HIS A 267 -4.86 2.92 10.28
N VAL A 268 -5.81 3.11 9.37
CA VAL A 268 -6.74 2.07 8.93
C VAL A 268 -6.49 1.79 7.47
N GLU A 269 -6.24 0.53 7.13
CA GLU A 269 -5.93 0.15 5.76
C GLU A 269 -6.76 -1.05 5.30
N SER A 270 -7.64 -0.80 4.32
CA SER A 270 -8.34 -1.85 3.60
C SER A 270 -7.54 -2.27 2.38
N PHE A 271 -7.25 -3.56 2.26
CA PHE A 271 -6.64 -4.11 1.05
C PHE A 271 -7.65 -4.21 -0.12
N ASN A 272 -8.96 -4.12 0.12
CA ASN A 272 -9.95 -3.87 -0.92
C ASN A 272 -9.88 -2.38 -1.33
N SER A 273 -10.06 -2.04 -2.56
CA SER A 273 -10.62 -2.79 -3.69
C SER A 273 -9.57 -3.53 -4.56
N HIS A 274 -8.48 -4.03 -3.97
CA HIS A 274 -7.53 -4.92 -4.64
C HIS A 274 -8.21 -6.27 -4.99
N GLU A 275 -7.74 -6.94 -6.03
CA GLU A 275 -8.14 -8.30 -6.36
C GLU A 275 -7.69 -9.32 -5.28
N PRO A 276 -8.43 -10.40 -5.09
CA PRO A 276 -9.62 -10.90 -5.80
C PRO A 276 -10.86 -10.02 -5.57
N TRP A 277 -11.51 -9.61 -6.67
CA TRP A 277 -12.72 -8.80 -6.61
C TRP A 277 -13.95 -9.68 -6.30
N ASP A 278 -14.19 -9.90 -5.04
CA ASP A 278 -15.28 -10.77 -4.53
C ASP A 278 -16.17 -10.01 -3.53
N PRO A 279 -16.87 -8.96 -3.97
CA PRO A 279 -17.70 -8.15 -3.08
C PRO A 279 -18.88 -8.95 -2.52
N PRO A 280 -19.43 -8.55 -1.37
CA PRO A 280 -20.71 -9.05 -0.89
C PRO A 280 -21.79 -8.94 -1.96
N ARG A 281 -22.67 -9.96 -2.01
CA ARG A 281 -23.67 -10.09 -3.08
C ARG A 281 -24.55 -8.85 -3.23
N ARG A 282 -24.96 -8.24 -2.12
CA ARG A 282 -25.78 -7.01 -2.11
C ARG A 282 -25.17 -5.84 -2.88
N PHE A 283 -23.85 -5.76 -2.98
CA PHE A 283 -23.17 -4.72 -3.77
C PHE A 283 -22.99 -5.14 -5.23
N LEU A 284 -22.72 -6.44 -5.50
CA LEU A 284 -22.60 -6.94 -6.85
C LEU A 284 -23.92 -6.83 -7.62
N GLU A 285 -25.05 -7.12 -6.96
CA GLU A 285 -26.37 -7.11 -7.59
C GLU A 285 -26.80 -5.75 -8.14
N LYS A 286 -26.19 -4.66 -7.70
CA LYS A 286 -26.38 -3.32 -8.30
C LYS A 286 -25.89 -3.25 -9.74
N TYR A 287 -24.84 -3.98 -10.08
CA TYR A 287 -24.15 -3.91 -11.38
C TYR A 287 -24.41 -5.14 -12.25
N MET A 288 -24.75 -6.24 -11.64
CA MET A 288 -25.05 -7.50 -12.32
C MET A 288 -26.18 -8.23 -11.59
N PRO A 289 -27.44 -7.77 -11.73
CA PRO A 289 -28.59 -8.39 -11.09
C PRO A 289 -28.76 -9.83 -11.61
N ASN A 290 -29.12 -10.74 -10.69
CA ASN A 290 -29.33 -12.16 -10.99
C ASN A 290 -28.13 -12.89 -11.60
N ALA A 291 -26.91 -12.42 -11.35
CA ALA A 291 -25.71 -13.10 -11.85
C ALA A 291 -25.65 -14.56 -11.40
N THR A 292 -25.51 -15.45 -12.36
CA THR A 292 -25.37 -16.90 -12.16
C THR A 292 -23.99 -17.39 -12.64
N GLY A 293 -23.58 -18.59 -12.26
CA GLY A 293 -22.29 -19.16 -12.62
C GLY A 293 -21.11 -18.61 -11.83
N PRO A 294 -19.88 -18.86 -12.28
CA PRO A 294 -18.66 -18.44 -11.60
C PRO A 294 -18.55 -16.93 -11.43
N ARG A 295 -17.98 -16.49 -10.32
CA ARG A 295 -17.84 -15.08 -9.95
C ARG A 295 -16.82 -14.33 -10.81
N PHE A 296 -15.77 -14.99 -11.29
CA PHE A 296 -14.61 -14.39 -11.98
C PHE A 296 -13.97 -13.28 -11.14
N VAL A 297 -13.42 -13.67 -10.01
CA VAL A 297 -12.89 -12.71 -9.01
C VAL A 297 -11.48 -12.22 -9.29
N GLU A 298 -10.71 -12.96 -10.11
CA GLU A 298 -9.29 -12.71 -10.36
C GLU A 298 -9.05 -12.45 -11.85
N PRO A 299 -8.88 -11.18 -12.26
CA PRO A 299 -8.52 -10.85 -13.63
C PRO A 299 -7.06 -11.17 -13.94
N PRO A 300 -6.71 -11.41 -15.23
CA PRO A 300 -5.33 -11.67 -15.61
C PRO A 300 -4.49 -10.40 -15.55
N TYR A 301 -3.25 -10.55 -15.13
CA TYR A 301 -2.25 -9.46 -15.21
C TYR A 301 -1.73 -9.26 -16.63
N ASP A 302 -1.75 -10.33 -17.44
CA ASP A 302 -1.35 -10.26 -18.85
C ASP A 302 -2.43 -9.58 -19.70
N THR A 303 -2.00 -8.89 -20.76
CA THR A 303 -2.92 -8.35 -21.78
C THR A 303 -3.34 -9.49 -22.71
N VAL A 304 -4.52 -10.02 -22.47
CA VAL A 304 -5.08 -11.15 -23.24
C VAL A 304 -6.50 -10.87 -23.69
N PRO A 305 -6.90 -11.32 -24.88
CA PRO A 305 -8.30 -11.20 -25.30
C PRO A 305 -9.22 -11.99 -24.36
N LEU A 306 -10.23 -11.34 -23.83
CA LEU A 306 -11.26 -11.93 -22.95
C LEU A 306 -12.64 -11.76 -23.58
N PRO A 307 -13.57 -12.70 -23.41
CA PRO A 307 -14.98 -12.53 -23.74
C PRO A 307 -15.58 -11.30 -23.01
N ASP A 308 -16.47 -10.59 -23.67
CA ASP A 308 -17.07 -9.37 -23.10
C ASP A 308 -17.86 -9.66 -21.81
N GLU A 309 -18.51 -10.80 -21.72
CA GLU A 309 -19.18 -11.23 -20.50
C GLU A 309 -18.21 -11.31 -19.30
N ILE A 310 -17.02 -11.87 -19.49
CA ILE A 310 -16.01 -11.97 -18.43
C ILE A 310 -15.50 -10.59 -18.04
N LYS A 311 -15.25 -9.71 -19.02
CA LYS A 311 -14.85 -8.32 -18.76
C LYS A 311 -15.92 -7.57 -17.95
N GLN A 312 -17.19 -7.74 -18.30
CA GLN A 312 -18.32 -7.15 -17.56
C GLN A 312 -18.38 -7.67 -16.12
N ARG A 313 -18.14 -8.96 -15.89
CA ARG A 313 -18.08 -9.56 -14.55
C ARG A 313 -16.96 -8.94 -13.71
N PHE A 314 -15.76 -8.80 -14.26
CA PHE A 314 -14.67 -8.12 -13.56
C PHE A 314 -15.02 -6.67 -13.20
N ARG A 315 -15.62 -5.92 -14.12
CA ARG A 315 -16.05 -4.53 -13.88
C ARG A 315 -17.12 -4.45 -12.79
N ALA A 316 -18.12 -5.33 -12.85
CA ALA A 316 -19.18 -5.38 -11.83
C ALA A 316 -18.65 -5.77 -10.45
N ASN A 317 -17.73 -6.73 -10.38
CA ASN A 317 -17.09 -7.13 -9.14
C ASN A 317 -16.25 -5.99 -8.54
N TYR A 318 -15.46 -5.27 -9.36
CA TYR A 318 -14.70 -4.12 -8.88
C TYR A 318 -15.64 -3.00 -8.39
N ALA A 319 -16.69 -2.67 -9.13
CA ALA A 319 -17.69 -1.69 -8.71
C ALA A 319 -18.35 -2.07 -7.37
N GLY A 320 -18.70 -3.34 -7.21
CA GLY A 320 -19.20 -3.87 -5.94
C GLY A 320 -18.19 -3.77 -4.80
N ALA A 321 -16.90 -4.03 -5.07
CA ALA A 321 -15.83 -3.88 -4.06
C ALA A 321 -15.62 -2.41 -3.66
N VAL A 322 -15.74 -1.47 -4.61
CA VAL A 322 -15.74 -0.02 -4.32
C VAL A 322 -16.91 0.36 -3.42
N ASN A 323 -18.13 -0.17 -3.68
CA ASN A 323 -19.28 0.09 -2.82
C ASN A 323 -19.13 -0.51 -1.42
N ASP A 324 -18.48 -1.67 -1.27
CA ASP A 324 -18.17 -2.26 0.04
C ASP A 324 -17.23 -1.35 0.83
N VAL A 325 -16.20 -0.82 0.17
CA VAL A 325 -15.27 0.16 0.77
C VAL A 325 -16.02 1.43 1.17
N ASP A 326 -16.80 2.04 0.27
CA ASP A 326 -17.55 3.27 0.55
C ASP A 326 -18.50 3.10 1.74
N PHE A 327 -19.23 1.99 1.77
CA PHE A 327 -20.19 1.69 2.85
C PHE A 327 -19.48 1.58 4.20
N TRP A 328 -18.41 0.82 4.31
CA TRP A 328 -17.76 0.58 5.60
C TRP A 328 -16.87 1.74 6.04
N VAL A 329 -16.24 2.47 5.11
CA VAL A 329 -15.58 3.76 5.41
C VAL A 329 -16.63 4.76 5.88
N GLY A 330 -17.83 4.79 5.28
CA GLY A 330 -18.93 5.62 5.75
C GLY A 330 -19.29 5.36 7.22
N ASN A 331 -19.42 4.10 7.63
CA ASN A 331 -19.68 3.74 9.03
C ASN A 331 -18.56 4.21 9.99
N LEU A 332 -17.29 4.15 9.55
CA LEU A 332 -16.17 4.68 10.33
C LEU A 332 -16.25 6.20 10.44
N LEU A 333 -16.55 6.91 9.35
CA LEU A 333 -16.72 8.37 9.33
C LEU A 333 -17.88 8.83 10.21
N ASP A 334 -19.01 8.10 10.19
CA ASP A 334 -20.16 8.37 11.06
C ASP A 334 -19.79 8.17 12.54
N THR A 335 -18.95 7.19 12.86
CA THR A 335 -18.42 6.99 14.23
C THR A 335 -17.52 8.16 14.66
N ILE A 336 -16.65 8.63 13.77
CA ILE A 336 -15.79 9.80 14.00
C ILE A 336 -16.67 11.03 14.30
N GLU A 337 -17.76 11.20 13.56
CA GLU A 337 -18.72 12.30 13.77
C GLU A 337 -19.46 12.17 15.10
N GLN A 338 -19.96 10.98 15.44
CA GLN A 338 -20.66 10.70 16.70
C GLN A 338 -19.84 11.05 17.95
N PHE A 339 -18.52 10.86 17.90
CA PHE A 339 -17.61 11.24 18.99
C PHE A 339 -17.15 12.69 18.91
N GLY A 340 -17.63 13.50 17.95
CA GLY A 340 -17.19 14.90 17.75
C GLY A 340 -15.72 15.01 17.38
N LEU A 341 -15.10 13.94 16.88
CA LEU A 341 -13.67 13.91 16.61
C LEU A 341 -13.25 14.78 15.42
N PHE A 342 -14.16 15.13 14.53
CA PHE A 342 -13.85 16.03 13.43
C PHE A 342 -13.42 17.44 13.90
N GLU A 343 -13.74 17.84 15.13
CA GLU A 343 -13.38 19.14 15.70
C GLU A 343 -11.91 19.24 16.11
N ASN A 344 -11.22 18.08 16.23
CA ASN A 344 -9.84 18.01 16.70
C ASN A 344 -8.99 16.93 16.01
N THR A 345 -9.41 16.49 14.85
CA THR A 345 -8.75 15.39 14.12
C THR A 345 -8.53 15.76 12.66
N VAL A 346 -7.31 15.55 12.18
CA VAL A 346 -7.03 15.51 10.75
C VAL A 346 -7.39 14.13 10.24
N VAL A 347 -8.30 14.06 9.24
CA VAL A 347 -8.75 12.80 8.64
C VAL A 347 -8.37 12.77 7.18
N VAL A 348 -7.67 11.72 6.77
CA VAL A 348 -7.19 11.49 5.40
C VAL A 348 -7.89 10.28 4.82
N PHE A 349 -8.37 10.39 3.57
CA PHE A 349 -8.70 9.26 2.73
C PHE A 349 -7.83 9.29 1.48
N MET A 350 -7.17 8.17 1.16
CA MET A 350 -6.34 8.04 -0.03
C MET A 350 -6.29 6.60 -0.54
N SER A 351 -5.83 6.46 -1.77
CA SER A 351 -5.40 5.16 -2.32
C SER A 351 -3.88 5.17 -2.56
N ASP A 352 -3.35 4.00 -2.80
CA ASP A 352 -1.96 3.83 -3.25
C ASP A 352 -1.83 3.89 -4.77
N HIS A 353 -2.70 3.20 -5.50
CA HIS A 353 -2.84 3.21 -6.96
C HIS A 353 -4.26 2.80 -7.36
N GLY A 354 -4.55 2.88 -8.64
CA GLY A 354 -5.78 2.36 -9.23
C GLY A 354 -5.56 1.06 -10.01
N ALA A 355 -6.47 0.77 -10.94
CA ALA A 355 -6.43 -0.41 -11.81
C ALA A 355 -6.98 -0.12 -13.20
N MET A 356 -6.48 -0.81 -14.21
CA MET A 356 -7.15 -0.95 -15.50
C MET A 356 -8.38 -1.84 -15.34
N LEU A 357 -9.48 -1.47 -15.99
CA LEU A 357 -10.77 -2.17 -15.92
C LEU A 357 -11.29 -2.53 -17.31
N GLY A 358 -10.38 -2.95 -18.20
CA GLY A 358 -10.66 -3.32 -19.58
C GLY A 358 -10.29 -2.25 -20.61
N GLU A 359 -9.81 -1.08 -20.19
CA GLU A 359 -9.23 -0.09 -21.10
C GLU A 359 -8.07 -0.73 -21.87
N ARG A 360 -8.06 -0.58 -23.18
CA ARG A 360 -7.10 -1.22 -24.11
C ARG A 360 -7.04 -2.76 -23.96
N GLY A 361 -8.09 -3.41 -23.43
CA GLY A 361 -8.12 -4.84 -23.15
C GLY A 361 -7.31 -5.26 -21.91
N GLN A 362 -6.85 -4.30 -21.11
CA GLN A 362 -6.00 -4.52 -19.93
C GLN A 362 -6.81 -4.49 -18.64
N PHE A 363 -6.38 -5.27 -17.67
CA PHE A 363 -6.92 -5.29 -16.32
C PHE A 363 -5.81 -5.10 -15.29
N VAL A 364 -6.19 -4.77 -14.05
CA VAL A 364 -5.32 -4.59 -12.89
C VAL A 364 -4.16 -3.61 -13.15
N LYS A 365 -3.01 -3.86 -12.60
CA LYS A 365 -1.82 -3.00 -12.68
C LYS A 365 -0.64 -3.76 -13.27
N GLY A 366 0.42 -3.05 -13.63
CA GLY A 366 1.63 -3.65 -14.16
C GLY A 366 2.59 -2.58 -14.69
N PRO A 367 3.83 -2.95 -14.98
CA PRO A 367 4.81 -2.01 -15.51
C PRO A 367 4.43 -1.43 -16.87
N ASP A 368 3.65 -2.16 -17.67
CA ASP A 368 3.11 -1.73 -18.98
C ASP A 368 1.83 -0.89 -18.88
N LYS A 369 1.37 -0.58 -17.66
CA LYS A 369 0.08 0.05 -17.35
C LYS A 369 0.21 1.34 -16.54
N LEU A 370 1.33 2.07 -16.67
CA LEU A 370 1.59 3.32 -15.94
C LEU A 370 0.80 4.50 -16.53
N ARG A 371 -0.52 4.38 -16.56
CA ARG A 371 -1.47 5.38 -17.05
C ARG A 371 -2.32 5.96 -15.93
N GLY A 372 -3.06 7.04 -16.23
CA GLY A 372 -3.90 7.72 -15.25
C GLY A 372 -4.84 6.81 -14.48
N GLN A 373 -5.40 5.77 -15.11
CA GLN A 373 -6.28 4.80 -14.46
C GLN A 373 -5.59 4.03 -13.31
N VAL A 374 -4.27 3.88 -13.38
CA VAL A 374 -3.45 3.19 -12.38
C VAL A 374 -2.70 4.15 -11.48
N THR A 375 -2.17 5.23 -12.03
CA THR A 375 -1.24 6.12 -11.32
C THR A 375 -1.90 7.34 -10.68
N HIS A 376 -3.07 7.77 -11.13
CA HIS A 376 -3.80 8.87 -10.52
C HIS A 376 -4.64 8.36 -9.35
N ILE A 377 -4.38 8.85 -8.15
CA ILE A 377 -5.01 8.39 -6.90
C ILE A 377 -5.90 9.47 -6.26
N PRO A 378 -6.95 9.09 -5.54
CA PRO A 378 -7.64 10.03 -4.66
C PRO A 378 -6.74 10.41 -3.48
N LEU A 379 -6.76 11.69 -3.12
CA LEU A 379 -6.19 12.21 -1.88
C LEU A 379 -7.11 13.30 -1.34
N LEU A 380 -7.76 13.01 -0.23
CA LEU A 380 -8.69 13.87 0.48
C LEU A 380 -8.15 14.11 1.89
N ILE A 381 -8.04 15.37 2.31
CA ILE A 381 -7.59 15.74 3.66
C ILE A 381 -8.64 16.67 4.29
N ARG A 382 -9.30 16.20 5.33
CA ARG A 382 -10.18 17.03 6.17
C ARG A 382 -9.44 17.48 7.41
N THR A 383 -9.44 18.78 7.66
CA THR A 383 -8.91 19.40 8.87
C THR A 383 -10.05 19.83 9.80
N PRO A 384 -9.80 20.00 11.11
CA PRO A 384 -10.78 20.58 12.04
C PRO A 384 -11.24 21.98 11.61
N ASP A 385 -10.31 22.78 11.07
CA ASP A 385 -10.64 24.06 10.43
C ASP A 385 -11.35 23.80 9.10
N THR A 386 -12.59 24.23 9.00
CA THR A 386 -13.45 24.06 7.83
C THR A 386 -13.24 25.11 6.74
N THR A 387 -12.28 26.03 6.91
CA THR A 387 -11.98 27.12 5.96
C THR A 387 -11.76 26.61 4.53
N TYR A 388 -11.19 25.41 4.40
CA TYR A 388 -10.87 24.81 3.11
C TYR A 388 -11.78 23.63 2.73
N ALA A 389 -12.94 23.47 3.39
CA ALA A 389 -13.89 22.42 3.10
C ALA A 389 -14.34 22.47 1.63
N GLY A 390 -14.25 21.35 0.92
CA GLY A 390 -14.60 21.21 -0.49
C GLY A 390 -13.63 21.89 -1.48
N LYS A 391 -12.54 22.50 -0.98
CA LYS A 391 -11.54 23.14 -1.85
C LYS A 391 -10.85 22.12 -2.72
N LYS A 392 -10.83 22.37 -4.03
CA LYS A 392 -10.08 21.61 -5.04
C LYS A 392 -8.74 22.28 -5.29
N VAL A 393 -7.65 21.55 -5.18
CA VAL A 393 -6.28 22.04 -5.36
C VAL A 393 -5.70 21.42 -6.63
N ASP A 394 -5.35 22.29 -7.58
CA ASP A 394 -4.77 21.92 -8.86
C ASP A 394 -3.24 22.05 -8.81
N GLY A 395 -2.56 21.08 -8.31
CA GLY A 395 -1.11 21.03 -8.26
C GLY A 395 -0.66 19.60 -8.09
N PHE A 396 0.45 19.23 -8.71
CA PHE A 396 0.97 17.87 -8.60
C PHE A 396 1.44 17.56 -7.18
N VAL A 397 0.91 16.46 -6.65
CA VAL A 397 1.28 15.88 -5.34
C VAL A 397 1.76 14.46 -5.57
N GLN A 398 2.79 14.06 -4.85
CA GLN A 398 3.24 12.67 -4.82
C GLN A 398 3.15 12.10 -3.40
N VAL A 399 3.01 10.78 -3.27
CA VAL A 399 2.83 10.12 -1.97
C VAL A 399 3.90 10.48 -0.93
N PRO A 400 5.20 10.68 -1.28
CA PRO A 400 6.20 11.16 -0.31
C PRO A 400 5.86 12.51 0.35
N ASP A 401 5.03 13.34 -0.28
CA ASP A 401 4.62 14.66 0.23
C ASP A 401 3.59 14.56 1.37
N VAL A 402 2.91 13.42 1.48
CA VAL A 402 1.82 13.24 2.46
C VAL A 402 2.38 13.36 3.88
N MET A 403 3.46 12.64 4.20
CA MET A 403 4.02 12.67 5.55
C MET A 403 4.43 14.09 6.01
N PRO A 404 5.25 14.87 5.28
CA PRO A 404 5.61 16.22 5.73
C PRO A 404 4.43 17.17 5.77
N THR A 405 3.40 16.98 4.93
CA THR A 405 2.15 17.75 4.98
C THR A 405 1.35 17.44 6.23
N LEU A 406 1.19 16.17 6.60
CA LEU A 406 0.51 15.78 7.83
C LEU A 406 1.25 16.27 9.07
N LEU A 407 2.57 16.14 9.11
CA LEU A 407 3.38 16.66 10.22
C LEU A 407 3.24 18.19 10.36
N HIS A 408 3.22 18.92 9.23
CA HIS A 408 2.94 20.37 9.26
C HIS A 408 1.57 20.68 9.89
N LEU A 409 0.51 19.97 9.49
CA LEU A 409 -0.83 20.14 10.06
C LEU A 409 -0.89 19.83 11.56
N LEU A 410 -0.06 18.91 12.02
CA LEU A 410 0.05 18.56 13.44
C LEU A 410 1.02 19.46 14.23
N GLY A 411 1.62 20.47 13.60
CA GLY A 411 2.59 21.36 14.22
C GLY A 411 3.94 20.70 14.50
N LEU A 412 4.28 19.64 13.77
CA LEU A 412 5.50 18.86 13.92
C LEU A 412 6.46 19.06 12.74
N LYS A 413 7.75 18.87 12.98
CA LYS A 413 8.77 18.94 11.92
C LYS A 413 9.06 17.54 11.36
N PRO A 414 9.24 17.41 10.05
CA PRO A 414 9.64 16.15 9.44
C PRO A 414 11.07 15.74 9.87
N PRO A 415 11.35 14.43 9.93
CA PRO A 415 12.70 13.92 10.11
C PRO A 415 13.67 14.37 9.01
N PRO A 416 14.98 14.44 9.28
CA PRO A 416 15.98 15.00 8.34
C PRO A 416 16.03 14.31 6.97
N ARG A 417 15.66 13.03 6.87
CA ARG A 417 15.76 12.24 5.63
C ARG A 417 14.51 12.28 4.75
N VAL A 418 13.48 13.02 5.14
CA VAL A 418 12.27 13.22 4.33
C VAL A 418 12.63 14.00 3.06
N THR A 419 12.19 13.49 1.92
CA THR A 419 12.41 14.11 0.59
C THR A 419 11.14 14.68 -0.02
N GLY A 420 9.98 14.31 0.53
CA GLY A 420 8.70 14.87 0.15
C GLY A 420 8.58 16.34 0.57
N THR A 421 7.70 17.05 -0.11
CA THR A 421 7.44 18.48 0.10
C THR A 421 6.11 18.67 0.82
N ASN A 422 6.05 19.54 1.82
CA ASN A 422 4.77 19.99 2.37
C ASN A 422 3.96 20.71 1.29
N VAL A 423 2.79 20.18 0.96
CA VAL A 423 1.91 20.71 -0.09
C VAL A 423 0.79 21.61 0.46
N TRP A 424 0.71 21.81 1.76
CA TRP A 424 -0.31 22.68 2.36
C TRP A 424 -0.26 24.14 1.88
N PRO A 425 0.91 24.72 1.54
CA PRO A 425 0.99 26.03 0.88
C PRO A 425 0.19 26.17 -0.42
N MET A 426 -0.14 25.08 -1.11
CA MET A 426 -1.09 25.13 -2.24
C MET A 426 -2.54 25.26 -1.78
N VAL A 427 -2.85 24.75 -0.58
CA VAL A 427 -4.20 24.82 -0.01
C VAL A 427 -4.52 26.23 0.47
N ASN A 428 -3.59 26.89 1.17
CA ASN A 428 -3.78 28.25 1.68
C ASN A 428 -3.50 29.35 0.63
N GLY A 429 -3.03 28.98 -0.56
CA GLY A 429 -2.81 29.90 -1.70
C GLY A 429 -1.45 30.61 -1.67
N GLU A 430 -0.51 30.20 -0.84
CA GLU A 430 0.85 30.76 -0.80
C GLU A 430 1.65 30.36 -2.04
N THR A 431 1.36 29.19 -2.61
CA THR A 431 1.93 28.75 -3.90
C THR A 431 0.88 28.07 -4.76
N ARG A 432 1.06 28.15 -6.07
CA ARG A 432 0.19 27.46 -7.04
C ARG A 432 0.57 25.98 -7.20
N SER A 433 1.84 25.67 -7.16
CA SER A 433 2.38 24.32 -7.34
C SER A 433 3.73 24.17 -6.64
N VAL A 434 4.05 22.97 -6.24
CA VAL A 434 5.37 22.60 -5.69
C VAL A 434 6.25 21.90 -6.74
N ARG A 435 5.67 21.50 -7.88
CA ARG A 435 6.36 20.87 -9.03
C ARG A 435 5.54 20.98 -10.31
N ASP A 436 6.22 20.83 -11.46
CA ASP A 436 5.61 20.93 -12.80
C ASP A 436 5.33 19.57 -13.44
N ASP A 437 5.83 18.50 -12.84
CA ASP A 437 5.65 17.13 -13.30
C ASP A 437 5.64 16.14 -12.11
N THR A 438 5.27 14.88 -12.43
CA THR A 438 5.43 13.75 -11.53
C THR A 438 6.20 12.64 -12.21
N VAL A 439 7.04 11.95 -11.44
CA VAL A 439 7.73 10.73 -11.89
C VAL A 439 7.23 9.57 -11.06
N HIS A 440 6.79 8.51 -11.72
CA HIS A 440 6.35 7.30 -11.04
C HIS A 440 6.88 6.07 -11.76
N THR A 441 7.14 5.02 -11.01
CA THR A 441 7.73 3.80 -11.55
C THR A 441 6.96 2.57 -11.10
N TYR A 442 6.99 1.54 -11.94
CA TYR A 442 6.62 0.18 -11.55
C TYR A 442 7.78 -0.73 -11.94
N GLY A 443 8.55 -1.18 -10.94
CA GLY A 443 9.77 -1.89 -11.22
C GLY A 443 10.76 -1.03 -12.04
N TRP A 444 11.09 -1.50 -13.22
CA TRP A 444 12.07 -0.87 -14.10
C TRP A 444 11.47 -0.01 -15.22
N VAL A 445 10.16 0.08 -15.29
CA VAL A 445 9.48 1.03 -16.16
C VAL A 445 9.13 2.27 -15.35
N GLY A 446 9.49 3.42 -15.88
CA GLY A 446 9.17 4.71 -15.32
C GLY A 446 8.25 5.51 -16.23
N ALA A 447 7.48 6.40 -15.64
CA ALA A 447 6.65 7.35 -16.36
C ALA A 447 6.85 8.76 -15.80
N VAL A 448 6.79 9.74 -16.69
CA VAL A 448 6.75 11.17 -16.39
C VAL A 448 5.42 11.73 -16.87
N ARG A 449 4.77 12.51 -16.01
CA ARG A 449 3.50 13.16 -16.34
C ARG A 449 3.59 14.65 -16.09
N THR A 450 3.26 15.43 -17.10
CA THR A 450 3.03 16.89 -17.06
C THR A 450 1.54 17.16 -17.24
N ARG A 451 1.13 18.42 -17.31
CA ARG A 451 -0.26 18.79 -17.64
C ARG A 451 -0.68 18.36 -19.04
N GLU A 452 0.25 18.36 -19.98
CA GLU A 452 -0.02 18.14 -21.41
C GLU A 452 0.35 16.73 -21.88
N TRP A 453 1.38 16.12 -21.26
CA TRP A 453 1.98 14.88 -21.76
C TRP A 453 2.15 13.83 -20.67
N ALA A 454 1.93 12.56 -21.02
CA ALA A 454 2.36 11.40 -20.25
C ALA A 454 3.31 10.55 -21.10
N TYR A 455 4.47 10.22 -20.54
CA TYR A 455 5.52 9.46 -21.21
C TYR A 455 6.02 8.34 -20.34
N SER A 456 6.36 7.19 -20.93
CA SER A 456 6.95 6.08 -20.20
C SER A 456 8.06 5.39 -20.99
N GLU A 457 9.10 4.96 -20.27
CA GLU A 457 10.24 4.21 -20.81
C GLU A 457 10.87 3.31 -19.75
N ILE A 458 11.78 2.43 -20.17
CA ILE A 458 12.66 1.69 -19.26
C ILE A 458 13.74 2.64 -18.73
N TRP A 459 13.85 2.77 -17.41
CA TRP A 459 14.88 3.58 -16.77
C TRP A 459 16.10 2.78 -16.30
N GLN A 460 16.02 1.43 -16.30
CA GLN A 460 17.10 0.55 -15.87
C GLN A 460 18.28 0.54 -16.86
N PRO A 461 19.54 0.39 -16.38
CA PRO A 461 20.68 0.14 -17.25
C PRO A 461 20.49 -1.11 -18.13
N LYS A 462 20.85 -1.00 -19.41
CA LYS A 462 20.65 -2.04 -20.42
C LYS A 462 21.19 -3.42 -20.04
N ALA A 463 22.29 -3.47 -19.28
CA ALA A 463 22.95 -4.71 -18.86
C ALA A 463 22.08 -5.66 -17.99
N HIS A 464 20.98 -5.19 -17.45
CA HIS A 464 20.12 -5.98 -16.57
C HIS A 464 18.70 -6.22 -17.12
N GLN A 465 18.39 -5.73 -18.32
CA GLN A 465 17.02 -5.78 -18.85
C GLN A 465 16.54 -7.22 -19.12
N ASP A 466 17.44 -8.12 -19.51
CA ASP A 466 17.10 -9.50 -19.84
C ASP A 466 16.81 -10.38 -18.62
N GLN A 467 17.09 -9.88 -17.40
CA GLN A 467 16.84 -10.60 -16.15
C GLN A 467 15.42 -10.39 -15.60
N PHE A 468 14.67 -9.46 -16.19
CA PHE A 468 13.35 -9.06 -15.69
C PHE A 468 12.27 -9.17 -16.75
N HIS A 469 11.05 -9.46 -16.30
CA HIS A 469 9.88 -9.60 -17.15
C HIS A 469 8.89 -8.47 -16.86
N LEU A 470 8.24 -7.97 -17.91
CA LEU A 470 7.10 -7.04 -17.80
C LEU A 470 5.89 -7.75 -17.20
N THR A 471 5.65 -8.95 -17.70
CA THR A 471 4.61 -9.89 -17.28
C THR A 471 5.20 -11.31 -17.37
N PRO A 472 4.58 -12.34 -16.81
CA PRO A 472 5.01 -13.71 -17.04
C PRO A 472 5.14 -14.02 -18.53
N GLY A 473 6.38 -14.17 -19.02
CA GLY A 473 6.69 -14.52 -20.41
C GLY A 473 7.04 -13.38 -21.37
N ALA A 474 6.92 -12.10 -20.94
CA ALA A 474 7.34 -10.95 -21.77
C ALA A 474 8.61 -10.30 -21.17
N PRO A 475 9.78 -10.39 -21.82
CA PRO A 475 10.99 -9.76 -21.32
C PRO A 475 10.88 -8.24 -21.31
N LEU A 476 11.51 -7.61 -20.33
CA LEU A 476 11.51 -6.16 -20.17
C LEU A 476 12.04 -5.43 -21.43
N SER A 477 13.01 -6.03 -22.12
CA SER A 477 13.61 -5.51 -23.35
C SER A 477 12.62 -5.31 -24.51
N GLU A 478 11.45 -5.91 -24.45
CA GLU A 478 10.37 -5.71 -25.44
C GLU A 478 9.53 -4.45 -25.17
N TYR A 479 9.68 -3.83 -24.01
CA TYR A 479 8.95 -2.60 -23.70
C TYR A 479 9.43 -1.46 -24.61
N LYS A 480 8.48 -0.81 -25.28
CA LYS A 480 8.75 0.37 -26.11
C LYS A 480 8.28 1.62 -25.38
N PRO A 481 9.05 2.73 -25.48
CA PRO A 481 8.57 4.00 -24.97
C PRO A 481 7.19 4.36 -25.54
N GLN A 482 6.37 5.02 -24.73
CA GLN A 482 5.01 5.44 -25.09
C GLN A 482 4.84 6.92 -24.74
N LEU A 483 4.07 7.66 -25.55
CA LEU A 483 3.76 9.07 -25.32
C LEU A 483 2.28 9.33 -25.60
N TYR A 484 1.62 10.05 -24.70
CA TYR A 484 0.21 10.42 -24.81
C TYR A 484 0.04 11.93 -24.65
N ASN A 485 -0.80 12.54 -25.50
CA ASN A 485 -1.20 13.94 -25.35
C ASN A 485 -2.46 14.02 -24.50
N LEU A 486 -2.36 14.49 -23.28
CA LEU A 486 -3.44 14.46 -22.28
C LEU A 486 -4.55 15.47 -22.54
N GLU A 487 -4.28 16.54 -23.29
CA GLU A 487 -5.31 17.50 -23.68
C GLU A 487 -6.26 16.93 -24.72
N LYS A 488 -5.75 16.10 -25.63
CA LYS A 488 -6.51 15.50 -26.74
C LYS A 488 -7.00 14.10 -26.44
N ASP A 489 -6.29 13.39 -25.58
CA ASP A 489 -6.51 12.00 -25.20
C ASP A 489 -6.29 11.82 -23.69
N PRO A 490 -7.19 12.35 -22.85
CA PRO A 490 -7.07 12.26 -21.40
C PRO A 490 -7.11 10.82 -20.86
N ASN A 491 -7.59 9.88 -21.67
CA ASN A 491 -7.66 8.45 -21.32
C ASN A 491 -6.45 7.65 -21.80
N GLU A 492 -5.46 8.30 -22.45
CA GLU A 492 -4.20 7.67 -22.87
C GLU A 492 -4.42 6.44 -23.79
N LEU A 493 -5.34 6.55 -24.74
CA LEU A 493 -5.72 5.47 -25.65
C LEU A 493 -4.82 5.38 -26.88
N THR A 494 -4.27 6.52 -27.33
CA THR A 494 -3.53 6.64 -28.59
C THR A 494 -2.08 7.01 -28.33
N ASP A 495 -1.17 6.06 -28.54
CA ASP A 495 0.26 6.32 -28.48
C ASP A 495 0.69 7.19 -29.66
N VAL A 496 1.38 8.28 -29.35
CA VAL A 496 1.84 9.27 -30.34
C VAL A 496 3.36 9.46 -30.32
N VAL A 497 4.11 8.54 -29.73
CA VAL A 497 5.57 8.66 -29.55
C VAL A 497 6.30 8.92 -30.87
N ASP A 498 5.93 8.21 -31.95
CA ASP A 498 6.53 8.37 -33.27
C ASP A 498 6.17 9.71 -33.94
N ARG A 499 5.06 10.33 -33.51
CA ARG A 499 4.59 11.62 -34.08
C ARG A 499 5.26 12.83 -33.42
N TYR A 500 5.75 12.67 -32.19
CA TYR A 500 6.33 13.76 -31.38
C TYR A 500 7.66 13.34 -30.73
N PRO A 501 8.68 12.97 -31.54
CA PRO A 501 9.96 12.45 -31.03
C PRO A 501 10.71 13.46 -30.14
N ASP A 502 10.60 14.76 -30.44
CA ASP A 502 11.25 15.81 -29.64
C ASP A 502 10.62 15.93 -28.24
N ILE A 503 9.30 15.79 -28.14
CA ILE A 503 8.61 15.77 -26.86
C ILE A 503 8.99 14.51 -26.07
N ALA A 504 9.01 13.35 -26.70
CA ALA A 504 9.46 12.11 -26.07
C ALA A 504 10.88 12.25 -25.50
N LYS A 505 11.80 12.88 -26.26
CA LYS A 505 13.17 13.17 -25.80
C LYS A 505 13.20 14.12 -24.59
N GLN A 506 12.37 15.16 -24.57
CA GLN A 506 12.27 16.07 -23.43
C GLN A 506 11.73 15.36 -22.18
N MET A 507 10.72 14.53 -22.33
CA MET A 507 10.13 13.76 -21.24
C MET A 507 11.11 12.72 -20.69
N SER A 508 11.85 12.02 -21.57
CA SER A 508 12.95 11.13 -21.20
C SER A 508 14.04 11.85 -20.40
N ALA A 509 14.41 13.08 -20.80
CA ALA A 509 15.38 13.89 -20.06
C ALA A 509 14.88 14.20 -18.63
N ARG A 510 13.62 14.61 -18.45
CA ARG A 510 13.02 14.86 -17.13
C ARG A 510 13.10 13.63 -16.23
N MET A 511 12.81 12.44 -16.76
CA MET A 511 12.96 11.19 -16.00
C MET A 511 14.38 10.93 -15.56
N LYS A 512 15.34 11.10 -16.47
CA LYS A 512 16.78 10.92 -16.18
C LYS A 512 17.28 11.90 -15.13
N ASP A 513 16.86 13.16 -15.22
CA ASP A 513 17.19 14.20 -14.23
C ASP A 513 16.62 13.85 -12.86
N TYR A 514 15.38 13.34 -12.82
CA TYR A 514 14.77 12.88 -11.57
C TYR A 514 15.53 11.71 -10.96
N ILE A 515 15.93 10.73 -11.76
CA ILE A 515 16.71 9.56 -11.31
C ILE A 515 18.08 10.02 -10.82
N ALA A 516 18.80 10.83 -11.61
CA ALA A 516 20.12 11.35 -11.27
C ALA A 516 20.10 12.21 -10.00
N SER A 517 19.05 12.98 -9.76
CA SER A 517 18.91 13.76 -8.51
C SER A 517 18.77 12.88 -7.26
N GLY A 518 18.48 11.61 -7.41
CA GLY A 518 18.43 10.61 -6.33
C GLY A 518 19.70 9.77 -6.22
N GLU A 519 20.61 9.85 -7.20
CA GLU A 519 21.89 9.17 -7.11
C GLU A 519 22.73 9.79 -5.99
N GLY A 520 23.39 8.94 -5.20
CA GLY A 520 24.14 9.37 -4.01
C GLY A 520 23.28 9.58 -2.76
N MET A 521 21.94 9.51 -2.84
CA MET A 521 21.13 9.43 -1.63
C MET A 521 21.45 8.13 -0.90
N THR A 522 21.76 8.23 0.39
CA THR A 522 21.88 7.05 1.25
C THR A 522 20.49 6.50 1.51
N PHE A 523 20.11 5.41 0.81
CA PHE A 523 18.78 4.82 0.97
C PHE A 523 18.61 4.14 2.31
N GLY A 524 19.64 3.54 2.89
CA GLY A 524 19.62 2.91 4.19
C GLY A 524 20.40 1.60 4.22
N SER A 525 20.34 0.91 5.33
CA SER A 525 21.03 -0.36 5.54
C SER A 525 20.13 -1.41 6.16
N PHE A 526 20.53 -2.67 5.98
CA PHE A 526 19.98 -3.81 6.70
C PHE A 526 21.08 -4.37 7.61
N ASN A 527 20.83 -4.44 8.92
CA ASN A 527 21.80 -4.95 9.90
C ASN A 527 23.17 -4.24 9.87
N GLY A 528 23.17 -2.90 9.74
CA GLY A 528 24.39 -2.10 9.76
C GLY A 528 25.28 -2.24 8.51
N LYS A 529 24.82 -2.91 7.46
CA LYS A 529 25.53 -3.00 6.17
C LYS A 529 24.85 -2.13 5.13
N PRO A 530 25.60 -1.30 4.37
CA PRO A 530 25.03 -0.51 3.29
C PRO A 530 24.26 -1.41 2.32
N SER A 531 23.02 -1.03 2.00
CA SER A 531 22.12 -1.89 1.22
C SER A 531 22.45 -1.96 -0.27
N LEU A 532 23.21 -1.00 -0.79
CA LEU A 532 23.41 -0.85 -2.23
C LEU A 532 24.77 -1.28 -2.75
N ASP A 533 25.87 -0.78 -2.22
CA ASP A 533 27.18 -0.94 -2.87
C ASP A 533 27.77 -2.34 -2.78
N THR A 534 27.45 -3.10 -1.74
CA THR A 534 28.07 -4.41 -1.52
C THR A 534 27.32 -5.56 -2.19
N ARG A 535 26.02 -5.42 -2.48
CA ARG A 535 25.23 -6.50 -3.08
C ARG A 535 25.12 -6.40 -4.61
N MET A 536 25.18 -5.21 -5.17
CA MET A 536 25.33 -5.05 -6.63
C MET A 536 26.63 -5.67 -7.14
N SER A 537 27.71 -5.62 -6.38
CA SER A 537 28.96 -6.29 -6.74
C SER A 537 28.88 -7.82 -6.71
N LEU A 538 27.95 -8.40 -5.96
CA LEU A 538 27.71 -9.85 -5.92
C LEU A 538 26.87 -10.35 -7.11
N TYR A 539 26.06 -9.49 -7.71
CA TYR A 539 25.27 -9.80 -8.90
C TYR A 539 25.90 -9.30 -10.21
N ALA A 540 26.95 -8.50 -10.14
CA ALA A 540 27.75 -8.04 -11.28
C ALA A 540 28.90 -9.02 -11.66
N LYS A 541 29.00 -10.13 -10.96
CA LYS A 541 29.85 -11.28 -11.32
C LYS A 541 28.95 -12.47 -11.68
#